data_c77867ba0fa74dedd7b2ef96dfb9b10b
#
_entry.id   c77867ba0fa74dedd7b2ef96dfb9b10b
#
_cell.length_a   1.000
_cell.length_b   1.000
_cell.length_c   1.000
_cell.angle_alpha   90.00
_cell.angle_beta   90.00
_cell.angle_gamma   90.00
#
_symmetry.space_group_name_H-M   'P 1'
#
loop_
_entity.id
_entity.type
_entity.pdbx_description
1 polymer ?
#
loop_
_entity_poly.entity_id
_entity_poly.type
_entity_poly.pdbx_seq_one_letter_code
_entity_poly.pdbx_strand_id
1 'polypeptide(L)'
;MEKKNKNVFKDLAGISIKGKVERKGKFDYLSWATAWSLIKTEFPNAQRNVYESEHTGLNFFTDGKTAYVKVGIVINDLEHIDYLPVMDYRNNSIPLEKITSMDVNTAIQRSTAKAIAMHGLGLSLWTGEDTMMITQPSAPVSKTPVPNKKTVIDLNIGDENWDKVLKYIASNKDIGLQSIVKNLE
;
A
#
# COMPACT_ATOMS: atom_id res chain seq x y z
N MET A 1 -20.06 -42.64 3.65
CA MET A 1 -18.67 -42.08 3.81
C MET A 1 -18.79 -40.77 4.56
N GLU A 2 -18.46 -40.77 5.85
CA GLU A 2 -18.44 -39.54 6.65
C GLU A 2 -17.42 -38.57 6.04
N LYS A 3 -17.88 -37.40 5.60
CA LYS A 3 -17.01 -36.27 5.26
C LYS A 3 -16.26 -35.90 6.54
N LYS A 4 -15.01 -36.35 6.66
CA LYS A 4 -14.09 -35.88 7.70
C LYS A 4 -14.13 -34.35 7.64
N ASN A 5 -14.68 -33.72 8.67
CA ASN A 5 -14.82 -32.26 8.73
C ASN A 5 -13.39 -31.68 8.77
N LYS A 6 -12.81 -31.37 7.60
CA LYS A 6 -11.48 -30.79 7.47
C LYS A 6 -11.51 -29.45 8.16
N ASN A 7 -10.63 -29.25 9.13
CA ASN A 7 -10.46 -27.93 9.75
C ASN A 7 -9.67 -27.04 8.79
N VAL A 8 -10.38 -26.28 7.98
CA VAL A 8 -9.84 -25.39 6.94
C VAL A 8 -8.72 -24.51 7.49
N PHE A 9 -8.95 -23.90 8.67
CA PHE A 9 -7.96 -23.01 9.28
C PHE A 9 -6.66 -23.74 9.62
N LYS A 10 -6.76 -24.90 10.26
CA LYS A 10 -5.58 -25.71 10.63
C LYS A 10 -4.81 -26.18 9.39
N ASP A 11 -5.53 -26.62 8.37
CA ASP A 11 -4.91 -27.12 7.13
C ASP A 11 -4.17 -25.98 6.41
N LEU A 12 -4.79 -24.80 6.28
CA LEU A 12 -4.19 -23.64 5.61
C LEU A 12 -3.07 -22.99 6.44
N ALA A 13 -3.22 -22.91 7.77
CA ALA A 13 -2.18 -22.39 8.66
C ALA A 13 -0.93 -23.29 8.68
N GLY A 14 -1.08 -24.58 8.39
CA GLY A 14 0.01 -25.53 8.28
C GLY A 14 0.80 -25.46 6.97
N ILE A 15 0.31 -24.74 5.96
CA ILE A 15 1.01 -24.61 4.67
C ILE A 15 2.26 -23.75 4.83
N SER A 16 3.42 -24.31 4.44
CA SER A 16 4.66 -23.54 4.44
C SER A 16 4.65 -22.49 3.33
N ILE A 17 4.77 -21.23 3.74
CA ILE A 17 4.94 -20.09 2.83
C ILE A 17 6.40 -19.67 2.68
N LYS A 18 7.34 -20.41 3.29
CA LYS A 18 8.77 -20.15 3.18
C LYS A 18 9.22 -20.18 1.72
N GLY A 19 9.94 -19.15 1.29
CA GLY A 19 10.39 -19.00 -0.10
C GLY A 19 9.32 -18.54 -1.09
N LYS A 20 8.08 -18.30 -0.63
CA LYS A 20 6.97 -17.75 -1.44
C LYS A 20 6.60 -16.32 -1.04
N VAL A 21 7.26 -15.81 -0.01
CA VAL A 21 7.06 -14.48 0.55
C VAL A 21 8.05 -13.52 -0.10
N GLU A 22 7.56 -12.39 -0.54
CA GLU A 22 8.35 -11.29 -1.10
C GLU A 22 8.54 -10.22 -0.03
N ARG A 23 9.72 -9.59 0.02
CA ARG A 23 9.96 -8.49 0.93
C ARG A 23 9.63 -7.16 0.26
N LYS A 24 8.67 -6.42 0.84
CA LYS A 24 8.31 -5.06 0.42
C LYS A 24 8.61 -4.08 1.55
N GLY A 25 9.76 -3.41 1.46
CA GLY A 25 10.23 -2.53 2.54
C GLY A 25 10.53 -3.29 3.82
N LYS A 26 9.80 -3.00 4.89
CA LYS A 26 9.94 -3.65 6.21
C LYS A 26 9.04 -4.87 6.38
N PHE A 27 8.12 -5.13 5.45
CA PHE A 27 7.10 -6.16 5.56
C PHE A 27 7.37 -7.33 4.63
N ASP A 28 7.06 -8.51 5.12
CA ASP A 28 6.97 -9.70 4.33
C ASP A 28 5.58 -9.76 3.68
N TYR A 29 5.54 -10.05 2.38
CA TYR A 29 4.32 -9.98 1.58
C TYR A 29 4.10 -11.28 0.82
N LEU A 30 2.95 -11.90 1.01
CA LEU A 30 2.48 -13.00 0.18
C LEU A 30 1.55 -12.44 -0.91
N SER A 31 1.95 -12.55 -2.19
CA SER A 31 1.13 -12.01 -3.27
C SER A 31 -0.23 -12.71 -3.30
N TRP A 32 -1.30 -11.97 -3.67
CA TRP A 32 -2.63 -12.54 -3.77
C TRP A 32 -2.68 -13.73 -4.74
N ALA A 33 -1.91 -13.70 -5.81
CA ALA A 33 -1.85 -14.76 -6.81
C ALA A 33 -1.22 -16.04 -6.24
N THR A 34 -0.13 -15.91 -5.48
CA THR A 34 0.51 -17.03 -4.79
C THR A 34 -0.42 -17.61 -3.73
N ALA A 35 -1.04 -16.74 -2.92
CA ALA A 35 -2.01 -17.18 -1.90
C ALA A 35 -3.21 -17.89 -2.53
N TRP A 36 -3.75 -17.36 -3.62
CA TRP A 36 -4.86 -17.96 -4.35
C TRP A 36 -4.49 -19.32 -4.93
N SER A 37 -3.31 -19.46 -5.55
CA SER A 37 -2.80 -20.73 -6.08
C SER A 37 -2.72 -21.81 -4.99
N LEU A 38 -2.20 -21.46 -3.81
CA LEU A 38 -2.11 -22.39 -2.68
C LEU A 38 -3.48 -22.83 -2.20
N ILE A 39 -4.45 -21.89 -2.08
CA ILE A 39 -5.83 -22.24 -1.73
C ILE A 39 -6.46 -23.17 -2.76
N LYS A 40 -6.35 -22.86 -4.04
CA LYS A 40 -6.94 -23.67 -5.10
C LYS A 40 -6.33 -25.05 -5.19
N THR A 41 -5.09 -25.24 -4.74
CA THR A 41 -4.44 -26.55 -4.66
C THR A 41 -5.08 -27.42 -3.58
N GLU A 42 -5.34 -26.86 -2.39
CA GLU A 42 -5.93 -27.59 -1.25
C GLU A 42 -7.46 -27.65 -1.32
N PHE A 43 -8.08 -26.59 -1.79
CA PHE A 43 -9.53 -26.39 -1.87
C PHE A 43 -9.94 -25.95 -3.28
N PRO A 44 -10.01 -26.89 -4.25
CA PRO A 44 -10.30 -26.58 -5.67
C PRO A 44 -11.63 -25.82 -5.87
N ASN A 45 -12.60 -26.02 -4.97
CA ASN A 45 -13.92 -25.39 -5.00
C ASN A 45 -13.94 -24.01 -4.32
N ALA A 46 -12.82 -23.53 -3.78
CA ALA A 46 -12.77 -22.19 -3.19
C ALA A 46 -13.18 -21.11 -4.21
N GLN A 47 -13.95 -20.13 -3.76
CA GLN A 47 -14.45 -19.03 -4.59
C GLN A 47 -13.98 -17.69 -4.02
N ARG A 48 -13.82 -16.71 -4.91
CA ARG A 48 -13.54 -15.33 -4.56
C ARG A 48 -14.67 -14.44 -5.04
N ASN A 49 -15.28 -13.71 -4.12
CA ASN A 49 -16.33 -12.75 -4.37
C ASN A 49 -15.75 -11.34 -4.27
N VAL A 50 -15.83 -10.56 -5.35
CA VAL A 50 -15.59 -9.12 -5.33
C VAL A 50 -16.95 -8.46 -5.35
N TYR A 51 -17.31 -7.79 -4.27
CA TYR A 51 -18.63 -7.20 -4.12
C TYR A 51 -18.75 -5.88 -4.84
N GLU A 52 -19.91 -5.64 -5.42
CA GLU A 52 -20.25 -4.39 -6.10
C GLU A 52 -21.28 -3.63 -5.26
N SER A 53 -21.22 -2.31 -5.33
CA SER A 53 -22.23 -1.43 -4.73
C SER A 53 -23.53 -1.52 -5.52
N GLU A 54 -24.61 -1.88 -4.89
CA GLU A 54 -25.96 -1.95 -5.52
C GLU A 54 -26.40 -0.60 -6.11
N HIS A 55 -25.93 0.51 -5.54
CA HIS A 55 -26.30 1.85 -6.00
C HIS A 55 -25.54 2.31 -7.24
N THR A 56 -24.29 1.89 -7.39
CA THR A 56 -23.39 2.41 -8.44
C THR A 56 -22.95 1.35 -9.45
N GLY A 57 -23.07 0.06 -9.12
CA GLY A 57 -22.52 -1.05 -9.88
C GLY A 57 -20.98 -1.08 -9.92
N LEU A 58 -20.33 -0.31 -9.03
CA LEU A 58 -18.86 -0.24 -8.94
C LEU A 58 -18.33 -1.19 -7.88
N ASN A 59 -17.11 -1.69 -8.07
CA ASN A 59 -16.43 -2.62 -7.17
C ASN A 59 -15.85 -1.92 -5.93
N PHE A 60 -16.41 -0.81 -5.51
CA PHE A 60 -16.08 -0.12 -4.29
C PHE A 60 -17.31 0.55 -3.66
N PHE A 61 -17.21 0.81 -2.39
CA PHE A 61 -18.21 1.48 -1.56
C PHE A 61 -17.63 2.81 -1.08
N THR A 62 -18.47 3.79 -0.76
CA THR A 62 -18.01 5.12 -0.33
C THR A 62 -18.85 5.67 0.80
N ASP A 63 -18.22 6.48 1.65
CA ASP A 63 -18.83 7.34 2.67
C ASP A 63 -19.05 8.78 2.16
N GLY A 64 -18.82 9.02 0.86
CA GLY A 64 -18.89 10.35 0.23
C GLY A 64 -17.57 11.13 0.28
N LYS A 65 -16.55 10.66 1.01
CA LYS A 65 -15.23 11.31 1.13
C LYS A 65 -14.10 10.41 0.67
N THR A 66 -14.17 9.14 1.01
CA THR A 66 -13.21 8.10 0.67
C THR A 66 -13.93 6.87 0.15
N ALA A 67 -13.19 5.82 -0.19
CA ALA A 67 -13.79 4.57 -0.63
C ALA A 67 -13.11 3.36 0.01
N TYR A 68 -13.81 2.23 0.02
CA TYR A 68 -13.29 0.93 0.42
C TYR A 68 -13.81 -0.16 -0.51
N VAL A 69 -13.10 -1.26 -0.58
CA VAL A 69 -13.51 -2.46 -1.28
C VAL A 69 -14.00 -3.52 -0.29
N LYS A 70 -14.83 -4.45 -0.77
CA LYS A 70 -15.32 -5.59 -0.01
C LYS A 70 -15.02 -6.86 -0.80
N VAL A 71 -14.23 -7.77 -0.21
CA VAL A 71 -13.84 -9.03 -0.86
C VAL A 71 -14.09 -10.19 0.08
N GLY A 72 -14.77 -11.22 -0.43
CA GLY A 72 -15.03 -12.47 0.28
C GLY A 72 -14.26 -13.64 -0.31
N ILE A 73 -13.81 -14.53 0.54
CA ILE A 73 -13.26 -15.84 0.16
C ILE A 73 -14.12 -16.92 0.79
N VAL A 74 -14.66 -17.79 -0.05
CA VAL A 74 -15.52 -18.90 0.38
C VAL A 74 -14.74 -20.21 0.29
N ILE A 75 -14.66 -20.95 1.38
CA ILE A 75 -14.07 -22.29 1.45
C ILE A 75 -15.02 -23.19 2.25
N ASN A 76 -15.50 -24.28 1.66
CA ASN A 76 -16.44 -25.22 2.29
C ASN A 76 -17.64 -24.51 2.94
N ASP A 77 -18.29 -23.64 2.19
CA ASP A 77 -19.48 -22.86 2.60
C ASP A 77 -19.23 -21.83 3.72
N LEU A 78 -18.00 -21.65 4.18
CA LEU A 78 -17.62 -20.58 5.09
C LEU A 78 -17.01 -19.43 4.30
N GLU A 79 -17.59 -18.24 4.43
CA GLU A 79 -17.05 -17.02 3.83
C GLU A 79 -16.38 -16.14 4.88
N HIS A 80 -15.16 -15.71 4.60
CA HIS A 80 -14.50 -14.63 5.31
C HIS A 80 -14.42 -13.40 4.42
N ILE A 81 -14.90 -12.28 4.93
CA ILE A 81 -14.97 -11.01 4.20
C ILE A 81 -13.99 -10.02 4.81
N ASP A 82 -13.17 -9.41 3.96
CA ASP A 82 -12.32 -8.28 4.32
C ASP A 82 -12.86 -6.99 3.70
N TYR A 83 -12.73 -5.90 4.44
CA TYR A 83 -13.06 -4.54 4.03
C TYR A 83 -11.79 -3.71 4.07
N LEU A 84 -11.31 -3.26 2.91
CA LEU A 84 -10.06 -2.53 2.82
C LEU A 84 -10.28 -1.14 2.24
N PRO A 85 -9.85 -0.06 2.92
CA PRO A 85 -9.84 1.28 2.33
C PRO A 85 -9.01 1.34 1.05
N VAL A 86 -9.44 2.16 0.09
CA VAL A 86 -8.63 2.50 -1.08
C VAL A 86 -7.58 3.51 -0.63
N MET A 87 -6.30 3.12 -0.69
CA MET A 87 -5.18 3.80 -0.06
C MET A 87 -4.02 4.04 -1.01
N ASP A 88 -3.28 5.11 -0.72
CA ASP A 88 -1.98 5.36 -1.34
C ASP A 88 -0.88 4.41 -0.81
N TYR A 89 0.34 4.56 -1.33
CA TYR A 89 1.51 3.76 -0.92
C TYR A 89 1.96 4.00 0.52
N ARG A 90 1.46 5.04 1.19
CA ARG A 90 1.70 5.36 2.61
C ARG A 90 0.57 4.88 3.53
N ASN A 91 -0.40 4.14 2.98
CA ASN A 91 -1.61 3.70 3.66
C ASN A 91 -2.55 4.84 4.11
N ASN A 92 -2.49 6.01 3.46
CA ASN A 92 -3.50 7.05 3.66
C ASN A 92 -4.67 6.81 2.71
N SER A 93 -5.90 6.97 3.21
CA SER A 93 -7.09 6.90 2.35
C SER A 93 -7.03 7.96 1.24
N ILE A 94 -7.33 7.56 0.02
CA ILE A 94 -7.37 8.45 -1.14
C ILE A 94 -8.73 9.18 -1.14
N PRO A 95 -8.78 10.52 -1.29
CA PRO A 95 -10.03 11.25 -1.48
C PRO A 95 -10.80 10.72 -2.69
N LEU A 96 -12.14 10.61 -2.56
CA LEU A 96 -12.99 9.97 -3.55
C LEU A 96 -12.80 10.52 -4.98
N GLU A 97 -12.63 11.82 -5.12
CA GLU A 97 -12.43 12.49 -6.40
C GLU A 97 -11.07 12.21 -7.07
N LYS A 98 -10.14 11.55 -6.34
CA LYS A 98 -8.80 11.20 -6.84
C LYS A 98 -8.60 9.72 -7.05
N ILE A 99 -9.60 8.91 -6.70
CA ILE A 99 -9.52 7.46 -6.83
C ILE A 99 -9.53 7.08 -8.31
N THR A 100 -8.57 6.23 -8.68
CA THR A 100 -8.50 5.63 -10.01
C THR A 100 -8.91 4.15 -9.97
N SER A 101 -9.23 3.58 -11.12
CA SER A 101 -9.50 2.14 -11.24
C SER A 101 -8.29 1.28 -10.85
N MET A 102 -7.06 1.81 -11.00
CA MET A 102 -5.84 1.14 -10.56
C MET A 102 -5.76 1.05 -9.04
N ASP A 103 -6.15 2.12 -8.33
CA ASP A 103 -6.18 2.14 -6.86
C ASP A 103 -7.20 1.15 -6.32
N VAL A 104 -8.39 1.10 -6.94
CA VAL A 104 -9.44 0.12 -6.62
C VAL A 104 -8.95 -1.31 -6.85
N ASN A 105 -8.35 -1.59 -8.01
CA ASN A 105 -7.80 -2.91 -8.31
C ASN A 105 -6.71 -3.33 -7.31
N THR A 106 -5.83 -2.40 -6.94
CA THR A 106 -4.80 -2.65 -5.92
C THR A 106 -5.41 -2.97 -4.55
N ALA A 107 -6.45 -2.23 -4.16
CA ALA A 107 -7.18 -2.50 -2.92
C ALA A 107 -7.85 -3.87 -2.95
N ILE A 108 -8.50 -4.25 -4.06
CA ILE A 108 -9.11 -5.58 -4.23
C ILE A 108 -8.08 -6.71 -4.09
N GLN A 109 -6.89 -6.57 -4.69
CA GLN A 109 -5.82 -7.57 -4.58
C GLN A 109 -5.31 -7.71 -3.14
N ARG A 110 -5.12 -6.61 -2.42
CA ARG A 110 -4.71 -6.61 -1.02
C ARG A 110 -5.80 -7.19 -0.11
N SER A 111 -7.04 -6.81 -0.32
CA SER A 111 -8.20 -7.35 0.40
C SER A 111 -8.37 -8.85 0.16
N THR A 112 -8.13 -9.33 -1.07
CA THR A 112 -8.11 -10.76 -1.38
C THR A 112 -7.08 -11.50 -0.51
N ALA A 113 -5.86 -10.99 -0.39
CA ALA A 113 -4.83 -11.62 0.44
C ALA A 113 -5.21 -11.64 1.93
N LYS A 114 -5.83 -10.56 2.43
CA LYS A 114 -6.32 -10.49 3.83
C LYS A 114 -7.49 -11.47 4.09
N ALA A 115 -8.47 -11.52 3.20
CA ALA A 115 -9.58 -12.46 3.31
C ALA A 115 -9.10 -13.92 3.29
N ILE A 116 -8.08 -14.23 2.47
CA ILE A 116 -7.41 -15.52 2.47
C ILE A 116 -6.73 -15.81 3.82
N ALA A 117 -6.04 -14.82 4.39
CA ALA A 117 -5.36 -14.97 5.68
C ALA A 117 -6.32 -15.29 6.82
N MET A 118 -7.55 -14.78 6.79
CA MET A 118 -8.58 -15.13 7.79
C MET A 118 -8.93 -16.61 7.77
N HIS A 119 -8.75 -17.32 6.66
CA HIS A 119 -8.85 -18.77 6.59
C HIS A 119 -7.61 -19.51 7.12
N GLY A 120 -6.55 -18.81 7.53
CA GLY A 120 -5.34 -19.35 8.14
C GLY A 120 -4.06 -19.21 7.30
N LEU A 121 -4.14 -19.09 5.98
CA LEU A 121 -2.96 -19.05 5.12
C LEU A 121 -2.16 -17.77 5.28
N GLY A 122 -0.96 -17.89 5.83
CA GLY A 122 -0.06 -16.75 6.00
C GLY A 122 -0.56 -15.69 6.98
N LEU A 123 -1.46 -16.03 7.89
CA LEU A 123 -2.02 -15.09 8.87
C LEU A 123 -0.93 -14.42 9.71
N SER A 124 0.17 -15.13 10.00
CA SER A 124 1.31 -14.58 10.75
C SER A 124 1.97 -13.36 10.10
N LEU A 125 1.81 -13.16 8.79
CA LEU A 125 2.35 -11.99 8.09
C LEU A 125 1.64 -10.70 8.50
N TRP A 126 0.41 -10.82 9.02
CA TRP A 126 -0.43 -9.68 9.39
C TRP A 126 -0.39 -9.35 10.88
N THR A 127 0.14 -10.25 11.74
CA THR A 127 0.14 -10.13 13.21
C THR A 127 0.98 -8.97 13.77
N GLY A 128 1.56 -8.13 12.99
CA GLY A 128 2.28 -6.92 13.44
C GLY A 128 1.78 -5.63 12.81
N GLU A 129 0.87 -5.73 11.83
CA GLU A 129 0.43 -4.58 11.06
C GLU A 129 -0.37 -3.59 11.93
N ASP A 130 -1.32 -4.09 12.71
CA ASP A 130 -2.15 -3.27 13.59
C ASP A 130 -1.35 -2.69 14.76
N THR A 131 -0.41 -3.44 15.30
CA THR A 131 0.46 -2.98 16.40
C THR A 131 1.35 -1.82 15.95
N MET A 132 1.83 -1.83 14.71
CA MET A 132 2.63 -0.73 14.17
C MET A 132 1.79 0.53 13.92
N MET A 133 0.51 0.40 13.60
CA MET A 133 -0.41 1.55 13.47
C MET A 133 -0.74 2.17 14.83
N ILE A 134 -0.83 1.36 15.90
CA ILE A 134 -1.13 1.81 17.25
C ILE A 134 0.11 2.36 17.96
N THR A 135 1.29 1.78 17.70
CA THR A 135 2.54 2.16 18.36
C THR A 135 3.32 3.26 17.64
N GLN A 136 2.86 3.72 16.48
CA GLN A 136 3.26 5.05 16.06
C GLN A 136 2.45 6.05 16.91
N PRO A 137 3.04 6.58 18.03
CA PRO A 137 2.55 7.85 18.49
C PRO A 137 2.59 8.72 17.24
N SER A 138 1.53 9.48 16.98
CA SER A 138 1.60 10.58 16.02
C SER A 138 2.92 11.30 16.31
N ALA A 139 3.99 10.83 15.66
CA ALA A 139 5.28 11.44 15.78
C ALA A 139 4.99 12.90 15.46
N PRO A 140 5.42 13.85 16.29
CA PRO A 140 5.31 15.25 15.96
C PRO A 140 5.83 15.28 14.53
N VAL A 141 4.99 15.75 13.60
CA VAL A 141 5.22 15.72 12.17
C VAL A 141 6.70 16.05 11.98
N SER A 142 7.53 15.02 11.99
CA SER A 142 8.90 15.14 11.60
C SER A 142 8.73 15.55 10.16
N LYS A 143 9.00 16.81 9.90
CA LYS A 143 9.03 17.40 8.59
C LYS A 143 9.94 16.49 7.77
N THR A 144 9.36 15.42 7.21
CA THR A 144 10.01 14.73 6.10
C THR A 144 10.38 15.85 5.15
N PRO A 145 11.60 15.91 4.64
CA PRO A 145 11.90 16.93 3.68
C PRO A 145 10.84 16.77 2.59
N VAL A 146 9.91 17.70 2.57
CA VAL A 146 9.08 17.98 1.40
C VAL A 146 10.11 18.07 0.28
N PRO A 147 9.98 17.33 -0.84
CA PRO A 147 10.91 17.51 -1.96
C PRO A 147 10.93 19.01 -2.17
N ASN A 148 12.09 19.62 -1.93
CA ASN A 148 12.32 21.04 -1.81
C ASN A 148 11.34 21.80 -2.72
N LYS A 149 10.31 22.40 -2.14
CA LYS A 149 9.78 23.62 -2.70
C LYS A 149 11.02 24.50 -2.73
N LYS A 150 11.61 24.67 -3.92
CA LYS A 150 12.75 25.55 -4.11
C LYS A 150 12.41 26.81 -3.35
N THR A 151 13.07 27.04 -2.24
CA THR A 151 12.89 28.28 -1.46
C THR A 151 13.49 29.33 -2.36
N VAL A 152 12.65 30.11 -3.01
CA VAL A 152 13.12 31.29 -3.72
C VAL A 152 13.77 32.16 -2.65
N ILE A 153 15.08 32.26 -2.70
CA ILE A 153 15.85 33.10 -1.80
C ILE A 153 15.97 34.44 -2.50
N ASP A 154 15.38 35.47 -1.94
CA ASP A 154 15.58 36.85 -2.41
C ASP A 154 17.06 37.21 -2.21
N LEU A 155 17.75 37.48 -3.31
CA LEU A 155 19.15 37.86 -3.29
C LEU A 155 19.25 39.38 -3.21
N ASN A 156 19.73 39.88 -2.07
CA ASN A 156 20.08 41.27 -1.94
C ASN A 156 21.59 41.47 -2.03
N ILE A 157 22.01 42.49 -2.76
CA ILE A 157 23.43 42.81 -2.92
C ILE A 157 24.07 43.09 -1.57
N GLY A 158 25.08 42.29 -1.21
CA GLY A 158 25.82 42.43 0.05
C GLY A 158 25.30 41.58 1.23
N ASP A 159 24.31 40.71 1.02
CA ASP A 159 23.92 39.71 2.03
C ASP A 159 24.77 38.43 1.93
N GLU A 160 24.67 37.56 2.93
CA GLU A 160 25.43 36.30 2.98
C GLU A 160 25.10 35.35 1.80
N ASN A 161 23.88 35.39 1.28
CA ASN A 161 23.48 34.56 0.14
C ASN A 161 24.05 35.10 -1.15
N TRP A 162 24.14 36.43 -1.30
CA TRP A 162 24.83 37.07 -2.41
C TRP A 162 26.29 36.65 -2.50
N ASP A 163 27.00 36.64 -1.37
CA ASP A 163 28.41 36.23 -1.32
C ASP A 163 28.60 34.74 -1.69
N LYS A 164 27.63 33.87 -1.27
CA LYS A 164 27.65 32.46 -1.66
C LYS A 164 27.47 32.28 -3.16
N VAL A 165 26.56 33.03 -3.79
CA VAL A 165 26.32 33.01 -5.23
C VAL A 165 27.54 33.48 -5.99
N LEU A 166 28.16 34.58 -5.56
CA LEU A 166 29.40 35.08 -6.18
C LEU A 166 30.53 34.06 -6.12
N LYS A 167 30.73 33.40 -4.98
CA LYS A 167 31.72 32.32 -4.83
C LYS A 167 31.42 31.14 -5.76
N TYR A 168 30.13 30.74 -5.88
CA TYR A 168 29.73 29.68 -6.80
C TYR A 168 30.02 30.03 -8.25
N ILE A 169 29.66 31.23 -8.69
CA ILE A 169 29.93 31.72 -10.06
C ILE A 169 31.44 31.73 -10.31
N ALA A 170 32.24 32.25 -9.36
CA ALA A 170 33.67 32.31 -9.50
C ALA A 170 34.36 30.94 -9.66
N SER A 171 33.81 29.94 -8.92
CA SER A 171 34.33 28.56 -8.94
C SER A 171 33.89 27.74 -10.17
N ASN A 172 32.85 28.20 -10.90
CA ASN A 172 32.23 27.45 -11.98
C ASN A 172 32.22 28.22 -13.32
N LYS A 173 33.16 29.13 -13.53
CA LYS A 173 33.23 29.93 -14.76
C LYS A 173 33.31 29.11 -16.05
N ASP A 174 33.90 27.92 -15.97
CA ASP A 174 34.17 27.08 -17.13
C ASP A 174 32.96 26.30 -17.65
N ILE A 175 31.87 26.19 -16.87
CA ILE A 175 30.66 25.43 -17.26
C ILE A 175 29.65 26.22 -18.10
N GLY A 176 29.89 27.51 -18.30
CA GLY A 176 29.05 28.40 -19.12
C GLY A 176 27.85 28.99 -18.38
N LEU A 177 27.45 30.18 -18.79
CA LEU A 177 26.45 31.01 -18.09
C LEU A 177 25.08 30.33 -17.95
N GLN A 178 24.64 29.66 -19.03
CA GLN A 178 23.33 28.95 -19.01
C GLN A 178 23.27 27.82 -17.99
N SER A 179 24.37 27.09 -17.82
CA SER A 179 24.47 26.01 -16.82
C SER A 179 24.51 26.55 -15.39
N ILE A 180 25.18 27.69 -15.19
CA ILE A 180 25.24 28.38 -13.89
C ILE A 180 23.83 28.84 -13.49
N VAL A 181 23.11 29.51 -14.38
CA VAL A 181 21.74 29.99 -14.13
C VAL A 181 20.80 28.82 -13.76
N LYS A 182 20.83 27.73 -14.55
CA LYS A 182 20.00 26.55 -14.31
C LYS A 182 20.25 25.88 -12.95
N ASN A 183 21.47 25.99 -12.41
CA ASN A 183 21.78 25.41 -11.09
C ASN A 183 21.45 26.35 -9.92
N LEU A 184 21.14 27.61 -10.18
CA LEU A 184 20.73 28.60 -9.19
C LEU A 184 19.20 28.76 -9.11
N GLU A 185 18.44 28.27 -10.12
CA GLU A 185 16.99 28.12 -10.13
C GLU A 185 16.51 26.85 -9.39
#